data_5ab0a202856eeec9d9853dc6f2644b38
#
_entry.id   5ab0a202856eeec9d9853dc6f2644b38
#
_cell.length_a   1.000
_cell.length_b   1.000
_cell.length_c   1.000
_cell.angle_alpha   90.00
_cell.angle_beta   90.00
_cell.angle_gamma   90.00
#
_symmetry.space_group_name_H-M   'P 1'
#
loop_
_entity.id
_entity.type
_entity.pdbx_description
1 polymer ?
#
loop_
_entity_poly.entity_id
_entity_poly.type
_entity_poly.pdbx_seq_one_letter_code
_entity_poly.pdbx_strand_id
1 'polypeptide(L)'
;MKMNRFEPKRGLHFHLCRKGRIWPILVVFLGPSASILIAQSTNQDGLSQQIQKLTDAIAITQAQLEQSQRQISEMQKQLKALQQQVAQSGSSETNSTLPVSASSGSAAQSQPAETASQVQEIRDQQAMTESQIATQEQTKVESESKYPVKITGLLLFNAFVNTRAVDMQATPTLAVRGSGSTGASVRQTVLGFDAQGPHLFGARSYADLRVDFDGAPQSNVYTSSYSGPYSSNAAMLRLRTAHAGLEWEHTIAYFSLDRPIFNPDTPTSLTAVAEPALAWSGNLWTWNPQAGLRQDIPFSSSRNLQLEGALIDVGDAPLSPTSIYSGATPATSPSSAEQSRWPGVEARAALVGSGSNEENGDHFGLGGYFAPHRIQGGRSFDSWVATADARFLLPARLELTGSVYRGLALGGLGGGAYKDFGYVANTDGSTNYLNALDDAGGWAQLKEKISNRLELNGAFGMDDAFASEVRQISATGGTIYQNLSRNQTFTGNVIYKPSLYLLFSLEYRHLESYPVFNSSTGSNVIGLGAGFKF
;
A
#
# COMPACT_ATOMS: atom_id res chain seq x y z
N MET A 1 28.99 55.97 -32.65
CA MET A 1 29.63 54.69 -32.25
C MET A 1 28.55 53.61 -32.21
N LYS A 2 28.59 52.62 -33.13
CA LYS A 2 27.49 51.70 -33.46
C LYS A 2 27.36 50.61 -32.41
N MET A 3 26.19 50.45 -31.80
CA MET A 3 25.82 49.28 -30.99
C MET A 3 25.22 48.22 -31.89
N ASN A 4 25.87 47.05 -31.93
CA ASN A 4 25.39 45.87 -32.62
C ASN A 4 24.26 45.20 -31.79
N ARG A 5 23.11 45.00 -32.46
CA ARG A 5 22.02 44.12 -31.98
C ARG A 5 22.41 42.66 -32.22
N PHE A 6 22.37 41.86 -31.19
CA PHE A 6 22.34 40.39 -31.29
C PHE A 6 20.88 39.93 -31.38
N GLU A 7 20.53 39.31 -32.51
CA GLU A 7 19.28 38.57 -32.68
C GLU A 7 19.47 37.13 -32.16
N PRO A 8 18.51 36.57 -31.42
CA PRO A 8 18.53 35.15 -31.10
C PRO A 8 17.96 34.33 -32.25
N LYS A 9 18.69 33.29 -32.63
CA LYS A 9 18.32 32.32 -33.67
C LYS A 9 17.06 31.54 -33.28
N ARG A 10 16.11 31.50 -34.22
CA ARG A 10 14.87 30.72 -34.19
C ARG A 10 15.17 29.23 -34.07
N GLY A 11 14.51 28.58 -33.10
CA GLY A 11 14.47 27.13 -32.97
C GLY A 11 13.66 26.49 -34.09
N LEU A 12 14.10 25.32 -34.51
CA LEU A 12 13.45 24.50 -35.53
C LEU A 12 12.07 24.00 -35.00
N HIS A 13 11.02 24.47 -35.67
CA HIS A 13 9.70 23.82 -35.55
C HIS A 13 9.69 22.59 -36.45
N PHE A 14 9.60 21.41 -35.83
CA PHE A 14 9.22 20.20 -36.55
C PHE A 14 7.70 20.20 -36.77
N HIS A 15 7.28 20.59 -37.97
CA HIS A 15 5.95 20.28 -38.48
C HIS A 15 5.90 18.79 -38.87
N LEU A 16 5.33 17.94 -38.03
CA LEU A 16 4.92 16.61 -38.46
C LEU A 16 3.66 16.71 -39.31
N CYS A 17 3.83 16.47 -40.58
CA CYS A 17 2.78 16.43 -41.58
C CYS A 17 1.85 15.21 -41.34
N ARG A 18 0.61 15.50 -40.99
CA ARG A 18 -0.47 14.54 -40.74
C ARG A 18 -1.06 14.07 -42.07
N LYS A 19 -0.57 12.95 -42.63
CA LYS A 19 -1.34 12.10 -43.55
C LYS A 19 -0.71 10.69 -43.56
N GLY A 20 -1.30 9.77 -42.82
CA GLY A 20 -0.98 8.33 -42.85
C GLY A 20 -2.10 7.56 -42.24
N ARG A 21 -2.89 6.88 -43.07
CA ARG A 21 -3.99 5.99 -42.72
C ARG A 21 -3.55 4.95 -41.69
N ILE A 22 -4.13 5.00 -40.51
CA ILE A 22 -4.04 3.91 -39.52
C ILE A 22 -5.16 2.95 -39.87
N TRP A 23 -4.82 1.73 -40.24
CA TRP A 23 -5.73 0.61 -40.31
C TRP A 23 -6.10 0.21 -38.88
N PRO A 24 -7.40 0.00 -38.58
CA PRO A 24 -7.79 -0.60 -37.31
C PRO A 24 -7.46 -2.09 -37.39
N ILE A 25 -6.62 -2.56 -36.46
CA ILE A 25 -6.49 -3.98 -36.20
C ILE A 25 -7.75 -4.39 -35.43
N LEU A 26 -8.70 -4.90 -36.21
CA LEU A 26 -9.90 -5.57 -35.71
C LEU A 26 -9.47 -6.93 -35.20
N VAL A 27 -9.32 -7.10 -33.89
CA VAL A 27 -9.20 -8.42 -33.28
C VAL A 27 -10.60 -9.05 -33.29
N VAL A 28 -10.86 -9.84 -34.30
CA VAL A 28 -12.05 -10.67 -34.40
C VAL A 28 -11.87 -11.86 -33.46
N PHE A 29 -12.58 -11.85 -32.35
CA PHE A 29 -12.81 -13.07 -31.57
C PHE A 29 -13.75 -14.00 -32.36
N LEU A 30 -13.18 -14.91 -33.11
CA LEU A 30 -13.89 -16.06 -33.66
C LEU A 30 -13.99 -17.14 -32.58
N GLY A 31 -15.12 -17.15 -31.88
CA GLY A 31 -15.51 -18.29 -31.07
C GLY A 31 -15.93 -19.45 -32.00
N PRO A 32 -15.46 -20.69 -31.77
CA PRO A 32 -16.00 -21.84 -32.48
C PRO A 32 -17.37 -22.19 -31.90
N SER A 33 -18.40 -22.01 -32.72
CA SER A 33 -19.72 -22.61 -32.50
C SER A 33 -19.61 -24.12 -32.64
N ALA A 34 -19.39 -24.83 -31.55
CA ALA A 34 -19.49 -26.28 -31.51
C ALA A 34 -20.92 -26.69 -31.20
N SER A 35 -21.54 -27.30 -32.19
CA SER A 35 -22.86 -27.92 -32.14
C SER A 35 -22.91 -28.99 -31.04
N ILE A 36 -23.85 -28.85 -30.12
CA ILE A 36 -24.21 -29.89 -29.15
C ILE A 36 -24.99 -30.96 -29.91
N LEU A 37 -24.37 -32.07 -30.14
CA LEU A 37 -25.04 -33.32 -30.47
C LEU A 37 -24.89 -34.29 -29.30
N ILE A 38 -26.03 -34.67 -28.79
CA ILE A 38 -26.30 -35.61 -27.71
C ILE A 38 -25.53 -36.91 -27.91
N ALA A 39 -24.71 -37.28 -26.91
CA ALA A 39 -24.32 -38.65 -26.64
C ALA A 39 -24.40 -38.90 -25.14
N GLN A 40 -25.61 -39.28 -24.68
CA GLN A 40 -25.80 -39.95 -23.39
C GLN A 40 -25.43 -41.40 -23.60
N SER A 41 -24.30 -41.84 -23.10
CA SER A 41 -23.98 -43.17 -22.57
C SER A 41 -22.47 -43.33 -22.53
N THR A 42 -21.86 -43.16 -21.39
CA THR A 42 -20.60 -43.75 -20.88
C THR A 42 -19.98 -42.88 -19.79
N ASN A 43 -20.73 -42.54 -18.76
CA ASN A 43 -20.16 -41.70 -17.67
C ASN A 43 -20.36 -42.32 -16.26
N GLN A 44 -20.81 -43.55 -16.15
CA GLN A 44 -20.93 -44.22 -14.84
C GLN A 44 -19.58 -44.75 -14.33
N ASP A 45 -18.72 -45.25 -15.20
CA ASP A 45 -17.40 -45.77 -14.79
C ASP A 45 -16.42 -44.68 -14.39
N GLY A 46 -16.48 -43.52 -15.01
CA GLY A 46 -15.65 -42.34 -14.65
C GLY A 46 -16.03 -41.75 -13.30
N LEU A 47 -17.32 -41.68 -13.00
CA LEU A 47 -17.82 -41.16 -11.72
C LEU A 47 -17.48 -42.09 -10.56
N SER A 48 -17.59 -43.41 -10.77
CA SER A 48 -17.22 -44.43 -9.79
C SER A 48 -15.72 -44.40 -9.48
N GLN A 49 -14.85 -44.20 -10.45
CA GLN A 49 -13.41 -44.03 -10.25
C GLN A 49 -13.06 -42.73 -9.53
N GLN A 50 -13.76 -41.62 -9.79
CA GLN A 50 -13.56 -40.38 -9.07
C GLN A 50 -14.02 -40.48 -7.61
N ILE A 51 -15.15 -41.14 -7.34
CA ILE A 51 -15.63 -41.41 -5.99
C ILE A 51 -14.63 -42.28 -5.22
N GLN A 52 -14.09 -43.33 -5.88
CA GLN A 52 -13.08 -44.19 -5.27
C GLN A 52 -11.80 -43.40 -4.88
N LYS A 53 -11.28 -42.59 -5.82
CA LYS A 53 -10.11 -41.73 -5.54
C LYS A 53 -10.35 -40.72 -4.42
N LEU A 54 -11.54 -40.15 -4.35
CA LEU A 54 -11.93 -39.25 -3.26
C LEU A 54 -12.02 -39.99 -1.92
N THR A 55 -12.57 -41.20 -1.92
CA THR A 55 -12.67 -42.06 -0.74
C THR A 55 -11.29 -42.46 -0.23
N ASP A 56 -10.38 -42.82 -1.13
CA ASP A 56 -8.98 -43.15 -0.80
C ASP A 56 -8.23 -41.93 -0.27
N ALA A 57 -8.42 -40.73 -0.87
CA ALA A 57 -7.83 -39.49 -0.39
C ALA A 57 -8.34 -39.09 1.02
N ILE A 58 -9.62 -39.28 1.29
CA ILE A 58 -10.21 -39.07 2.61
C ILE A 58 -9.62 -40.04 3.64
N ALA A 59 -9.47 -41.32 3.29
CA ALA A 59 -8.87 -42.32 4.17
C ALA A 59 -7.41 -42.00 4.51
N ILE A 60 -6.62 -41.53 3.53
CA ILE A 60 -5.23 -41.08 3.74
C ILE A 60 -5.19 -39.88 4.67
N THR A 61 -6.07 -38.90 4.44
CA THR A 61 -6.13 -37.68 5.26
C THR A 61 -6.56 -38.00 6.71
N GLN A 62 -7.51 -38.91 6.90
CA GLN A 62 -7.91 -39.38 8.23
C GLN A 62 -6.75 -40.09 8.94
N ALA A 63 -6.00 -40.95 8.25
CA ALA A 63 -4.84 -41.63 8.84
C ALA A 63 -3.72 -40.63 9.24
N GLN A 64 -3.50 -39.58 8.45
CA GLN A 64 -2.57 -38.49 8.81
C GLN A 64 -3.04 -37.70 10.03
N LEU A 65 -4.34 -37.44 10.12
CA LEU A 65 -4.93 -36.75 11.27
C LEU A 65 -4.76 -37.56 12.57
N GLU A 66 -5.05 -38.87 12.51
CA GLU A 66 -4.84 -39.77 13.66
C GLU A 66 -3.35 -39.85 14.06
N GLN A 67 -2.45 -39.90 13.11
CA GLN A 67 -1.01 -39.88 13.37
C GLN A 67 -0.58 -38.58 14.06
N SER A 68 -1.08 -37.44 13.58
CA SER A 68 -0.81 -36.13 14.17
C SER A 68 -1.35 -36.04 15.62
N GLN A 69 -2.59 -36.54 15.86
CA GLN A 69 -3.15 -36.58 17.20
C GLN A 69 -2.34 -37.46 18.16
N ARG A 70 -1.81 -38.59 17.69
CA ARG A 70 -0.92 -39.46 18.50
C ARG A 70 0.38 -38.73 18.86
N GLN A 71 0.98 -38.02 17.89
CA GLN A 71 2.18 -37.21 18.16
C GLN A 71 1.94 -36.12 19.20
N ILE A 72 0.81 -35.40 19.09
CA ILE A 72 0.41 -34.37 20.07
C ILE A 72 0.23 -34.97 21.47
N SER A 73 -0.42 -36.11 21.57
CA SER A 73 -0.64 -36.79 22.87
C SER A 73 0.67 -37.26 23.49
N GLU A 74 1.64 -37.70 22.68
CA GLU A 74 2.95 -38.14 23.14
C GLU A 74 3.80 -36.94 23.61
N MET A 75 3.78 -35.82 22.86
CA MET A 75 4.43 -34.59 23.29
C MET A 75 3.83 -34.03 24.60
N GLN A 76 2.50 -34.11 24.77
CA GLN A 76 1.86 -33.69 26.02
C GLN A 76 2.30 -34.55 27.20
N LYS A 77 2.45 -35.88 27.01
CA LYS A 77 2.99 -36.77 28.06
C LYS A 77 4.44 -36.42 28.41
N GLN A 78 5.28 -36.18 27.41
CA GLN A 78 6.68 -35.78 27.63
C GLN A 78 6.78 -34.44 28.36
N LEU A 79 5.94 -33.47 28.02
CA LEU A 79 5.89 -32.17 28.67
C LEU A 79 5.46 -32.28 30.13
N LYS A 80 4.46 -33.14 30.42
CA LYS A 80 4.02 -33.43 31.79
C LYS A 80 5.07 -34.15 32.62
N ALA A 81 5.84 -35.08 32.02
CA ALA A 81 6.96 -35.76 32.66
C ALA A 81 8.11 -34.79 32.98
N LEU A 82 8.45 -33.88 32.04
CA LEU A 82 9.45 -32.82 32.26
C LEU A 82 9.01 -31.84 33.35
N GLN A 83 7.73 -31.44 33.39
CA GLN A 83 7.20 -30.59 34.46
C GLN A 83 7.30 -31.27 35.82
N GLN A 84 7.02 -32.58 35.91
CA GLN A 84 7.17 -33.35 37.16
C GLN A 84 8.64 -33.45 37.57
N GLN A 85 9.56 -33.62 36.63
CA GLN A 85 11.01 -33.68 36.89
C GLN A 85 11.54 -32.34 37.41
N VAL A 86 11.11 -31.22 36.85
CA VAL A 86 11.45 -29.86 37.32
C VAL A 86 10.86 -29.59 38.70
N ALA A 87 9.61 -30.03 38.97
CA ALA A 87 8.98 -29.90 40.28
C ALA A 87 9.67 -30.74 41.36
N GLN A 88 10.21 -31.91 41.00
CA GLN A 88 10.99 -32.75 41.93
C GLN A 88 12.39 -32.21 42.17
N SER A 89 13.02 -31.55 41.18
CA SER A 89 14.31 -30.91 41.35
C SER A 89 14.25 -29.63 42.20
N GLY A 90 13.12 -28.96 42.26
CA GLY A 90 12.87 -27.76 43.08
C GLY A 90 12.58 -28.02 44.56
N SER A 91 12.36 -29.28 44.96
CA SER A 91 12.02 -29.64 46.36
C SER A 91 13.14 -30.24 47.18
N SER A 92 14.39 -30.28 46.66
CA SER A 92 15.52 -30.89 47.36
C SER A 92 16.53 -29.91 47.99
N GLU A 93 16.24 -28.62 48.02
CA GLU A 93 17.10 -27.63 48.69
C GLU A 93 16.43 -26.94 49.87
N THR A 94 16.21 -27.70 50.96
CA THR A 94 16.12 -27.11 52.30
C THR A 94 16.60 -28.17 53.33
N ASN A 95 17.87 -28.14 53.63
CA ASN A 95 18.51 -28.39 54.95
C ASN A 95 19.94 -28.92 54.78
N SER A 96 20.92 -28.05 54.92
CA SER A 96 22.11 -28.34 55.71
C SER A 96 22.99 -27.09 55.83
N THR A 97 23.23 -26.72 57.05
CA THR A 97 24.14 -25.71 57.60
C THR A 97 25.60 -25.97 57.26
N LEU A 98 26.30 -24.93 56.76
CA LEU A 98 27.70 -24.45 56.87
C LEU A 98 28.84 -25.43 57.34
N PRO A 99 30.14 -25.25 56.97
CA PRO A 99 30.85 -23.99 56.75
C PRO A 99 31.86 -23.90 55.58
N VAL A 100 32.11 -22.66 55.18
CA VAL A 100 33.33 -22.01 54.61
C VAL A 100 34.49 -22.88 54.16
N SER A 101 34.87 -22.78 52.87
CA SER A 101 36.20 -22.53 52.40
C SER A 101 36.22 -22.08 50.93
N ALA A 102 36.99 -21.03 50.69
CA ALA A 102 37.20 -20.39 49.39
C ALA A 102 38.00 -21.27 48.44
N SER A 103 37.61 -21.33 47.16
CA SER A 103 38.55 -21.19 46.04
C SER A 103 37.79 -21.04 44.71
N SER A 104 38.21 -20.05 44.00
CA SER A 104 38.06 -19.70 42.58
C SER A 104 37.66 -20.80 41.59
N GLY A 105 36.67 -20.51 40.73
CA GLY A 105 36.32 -21.27 39.53
C GLY A 105 35.17 -20.61 38.76
N SER A 106 35.51 -19.63 37.93
CA SER A 106 34.65 -19.04 36.93
C SER A 106 34.25 -20.09 35.91
N ALA A 107 32.94 -20.36 35.74
CA ALA A 107 32.25 -20.82 34.53
C ALA A 107 30.99 -21.63 34.88
N ALA A 108 29.87 -21.01 35.19
CA ALA A 108 28.52 -21.63 35.05
C ALA A 108 27.43 -20.60 35.37
N GLN A 109 27.24 -19.61 34.52
CA GLN A 109 26.11 -18.64 34.68
C GLN A 109 25.41 -18.27 33.39
N SER A 110 25.57 -19.01 32.30
CA SER A 110 24.90 -18.72 31.02
C SER A 110 23.75 -19.69 30.64
N GLN A 111 23.56 -20.81 31.34
CA GLN A 111 22.54 -21.80 30.96
C GLN A 111 21.08 -21.50 31.35
N PRO A 112 20.73 -20.78 32.45
CA PRO A 112 19.31 -20.51 32.76
C PRO A 112 18.64 -19.51 31.83
N ALA A 113 19.38 -18.56 31.28
CA ALA A 113 18.82 -17.52 30.41
C ALA A 113 18.51 -18.03 29.00
N GLU A 114 19.36 -18.90 28.48
CA GLU A 114 19.18 -19.53 27.17
C GLU A 114 17.99 -20.51 27.17
N THR A 115 17.84 -21.30 28.23
CA THR A 115 16.70 -22.21 28.40
C THR A 115 15.38 -21.44 28.57
N ALA A 116 15.38 -20.32 29.28
CA ALA A 116 14.21 -19.46 29.43
C ALA A 116 13.79 -18.82 28.09
N SER A 117 14.75 -18.41 27.26
CA SER A 117 14.46 -17.86 25.93
C SER A 117 13.92 -18.91 24.95
N GLN A 118 14.46 -20.14 25.00
CA GLN A 118 13.97 -21.27 24.19
C GLN A 118 12.56 -21.71 24.62
N VAL A 119 12.27 -21.74 25.91
CA VAL A 119 10.91 -22.02 26.41
C VAL A 119 9.93 -20.94 26.01
N GLN A 120 10.35 -19.68 25.98
CA GLN A 120 9.49 -18.58 25.51
C GLN A 120 9.23 -18.68 23.99
N GLU A 121 10.25 -19.05 23.22
CA GLU A 121 10.12 -19.23 21.77
C GLU A 121 9.19 -20.40 21.42
N ILE A 122 9.26 -21.50 22.16
CA ILE A 122 8.36 -22.65 22.01
C ILE A 122 6.93 -22.25 22.39
N ARG A 123 6.72 -21.46 23.44
CA ARG A 123 5.40 -20.95 23.81
C ARG A 123 4.81 -20.03 22.74
N ASP A 124 5.63 -19.17 22.15
CA ASP A 124 5.21 -18.28 21.08
C ASP A 124 4.86 -19.08 19.81
N GLN A 125 5.59 -20.16 19.50
CA GLN A 125 5.27 -21.09 18.43
C GLN A 125 3.98 -21.88 18.70
N GLN A 126 3.76 -22.32 19.93
CA GLN A 126 2.52 -23.00 20.33
C GLN A 126 1.31 -22.05 20.21
N ALA A 127 1.43 -20.82 20.70
CA ALA A 127 0.39 -19.81 20.56
C ALA A 127 0.07 -19.51 19.08
N MET A 128 1.10 -19.52 18.22
CA MET A 128 0.91 -19.35 16.79
C MET A 128 0.18 -20.54 16.15
N THR A 129 0.53 -21.75 16.53
CA THR A 129 -0.11 -22.97 16.04
C THR A 129 -1.55 -23.09 16.54
N GLU A 130 -1.81 -22.78 17.82
CA GLU A 130 -3.16 -22.73 18.38
C GLU A 130 -4.03 -21.67 17.71
N SER A 131 -3.45 -20.50 17.40
CA SER A 131 -4.14 -19.47 16.63
C SER A 131 -4.47 -19.92 15.20
N GLN A 132 -3.57 -20.65 14.54
CA GLN A 132 -3.83 -21.22 13.22
C GLN A 132 -4.93 -22.30 13.26
N ILE A 133 -4.91 -23.15 14.29
CA ILE A 133 -5.94 -24.18 14.51
C ILE A 133 -7.29 -23.52 14.81
N ALA A 134 -7.32 -22.54 15.71
CA ALA A 134 -8.55 -21.79 16.04
C ALA A 134 -9.10 -21.06 14.81
N THR A 135 -8.23 -20.48 13.96
CA THR A 135 -8.63 -19.85 12.71
C THR A 135 -9.19 -20.87 11.72
N GLN A 136 -8.60 -22.07 11.65
CA GLN A 136 -9.11 -23.16 10.80
C GLN A 136 -10.44 -23.72 11.34
N GLU A 137 -10.60 -23.84 12.65
CA GLU A 137 -11.85 -24.30 13.28
C GLU A 137 -12.95 -23.24 13.13
N GLN A 138 -12.64 -21.96 13.30
CA GLN A 138 -13.57 -20.85 13.09
C GLN A 138 -14.02 -20.79 11.61
N THR A 139 -13.11 -20.97 10.68
CA THR A 139 -13.44 -21.06 9.24
C THR A 139 -14.34 -22.26 8.94
N LYS A 140 -14.25 -23.32 9.73
CA LYS A 140 -15.05 -24.55 9.58
C LYS A 140 -16.47 -24.41 10.14
N VAL A 141 -16.65 -23.55 11.15
CA VAL A 141 -17.94 -23.34 11.83
C VAL A 141 -18.79 -22.27 11.15
N GLU A 142 -18.17 -21.27 10.50
CA GLU A 142 -18.88 -20.14 9.91
C GLU A 142 -19.29 -20.32 8.45
N SER A 143 -18.84 -21.35 7.75
CA SER A 143 -19.13 -21.49 6.33
C SER A 143 -20.17 -22.55 6.02
N GLU A 144 -21.46 -22.21 6.08
CA GLU A 144 -22.45 -22.76 5.17
C GLU A 144 -22.12 -22.41 3.69
N SER A 145 -21.24 -21.44 3.50
CA SER A 145 -20.72 -21.06 2.19
C SER A 145 -19.66 -22.06 1.72
N LYS A 146 -19.84 -22.56 0.51
CA LYS A 146 -18.87 -23.42 -0.18
C LYS A 146 -17.47 -22.77 -0.32
N TYR A 147 -17.41 -21.45 -0.20
CA TYR A 147 -16.20 -20.64 -0.34
C TYR A 147 -15.99 -19.80 0.93
N PRO A 148 -14.93 -20.06 1.69
CA PRO A 148 -14.68 -19.38 2.96
C PRO A 148 -14.29 -17.91 2.71
N VAL A 149 -14.86 -17.03 3.53
CA VAL A 149 -14.46 -15.64 3.65
C VAL A 149 -13.73 -15.46 4.97
N LYS A 150 -12.50 -14.97 4.91
CA LYS A 150 -11.70 -14.64 6.09
C LYS A 150 -11.85 -13.15 6.40
N ILE A 151 -12.18 -12.85 7.65
CA ILE A 151 -12.20 -11.47 8.17
C ILE A 151 -10.85 -11.21 8.83
N THR A 152 -10.22 -10.10 8.50
CA THR A 152 -8.94 -9.65 9.05
C THR A 152 -9.05 -8.20 9.45
N GLY A 153 -8.15 -7.70 10.28
CA GLY A 153 -8.16 -6.29 10.59
C GLY A 153 -7.00 -5.82 11.45
N LEU A 154 -6.91 -4.51 11.53
CA LEU A 154 -6.01 -3.78 12.42
C LEU A 154 -6.82 -2.70 13.13
N LEU A 155 -7.26 -2.96 14.36
CA LEU A 155 -7.81 -1.92 15.22
C LEU A 155 -6.65 -1.03 15.64
N LEU A 156 -6.69 0.25 15.27
CA LEU A 156 -5.57 1.16 15.42
C LEU A 156 -5.99 2.41 16.19
N PHE A 157 -5.33 2.65 17.31
CA PHE A 157 -5.41 3.89 18.07
C PHE A 157 -4.15 4.71 17.79
N ASN A 158 -4.31 5.97 17.35
CA ASN A 158 -3.24 6.91 17.10
C ASN A 158 -3.42 8.13 17.99
N ALA A 159 -2.37 8.51 18.73
CA ALA A 159 -2.27 9.81 19.39
C ALA A 159 -1.18 10.63 18.71
N PHE A 160 -1.36 11.95 18.65
CA PHE A 160 -0.44 12.84 17.95
C PHE A 160 -0.26 14.18 18.65
N VAL A 161 0.92 14.75 18.43
CA VAL A 161 1.27 16.13 18.78
C VAL A 161 1.88 16.77 17.54
N ASN A 162 1.23 17.80 17.00
CA ASN A 162 1.73 18.65 15.92
C ASN A 162 2.29 19.93 16.53
N THR A 163 3.57 20.25 16.33
CA THR A 163 4.19 21.43 16.94
C THR A 163 3.73 22.74 16.31
N ARG A 164 3.28 22.70 15.05
CA ARG A 164 2.65 23.80 14.32
C ARG A 164 1.44 23.27 13.57
N ALA A 165 0.67 24.16 12.96
CA ALA A 165 -0.50 23.77 12.20
C ALA A 165 -0.11 22.90 10.99
N VAL A 166 -0.97 21.94 10.70
CA VAL A 166 -0.91 21.02 9.58
C VAL A 166 -2.29 20.98 8.90
N ASP A 167 -2.35 20.46 7.69
CA ASP A 167 -3.59 20.33 6.92
C ASP A 167 -4.60 19.39 7.59
N MET A 168 -4.16 18.19 7.92
CA MET A 168 -4.97 17.16 8.60
C MET A 168 -4.29 16.75 9.90
N GLN A 169 -4.97 16.94 11.04
CA GLN A 169 -4.34 16.79 12.35
C GLN A 169 -3.86 15.36 12.63
N ALA A 170 -4.67 14.36 12.29
CA ALA A 170 -4.38 12.95 12.57
C ALA A 170 -3.49 12.29 11.51
N THR A 171 -3.55 12.78 10.28
CA THR A 171 -2.81 12.26 9.11
C THR A 171 -2.15 13.40 8.33
N PRO A 172 -1.25 14.17 8.95
CA PRO A 172 -0.71 15.37 8.32
C PRO A 172 0.15 15.05 7.10
N THR A 173 -0.10 15.78 6.02
CA THR A 173 0.65 15.69 4.76
C THR A 173 1.33 17.00 4.40
N LEU A 174 0.85 18.14 4.90
CA LEU A 174 1.32 19.47 4.60
C LEU A 174 1.48 20.31 5.88
N ALA A 175 2.60 20.99 6.04
CA ALA A 175 2.76 22.01 7.09
C ALA A 175 2.12 23.33 6.66
N VAL A 176 1.27 23.89 7.51
CA VAL A 176 0.61 25.18 7.27
C VAL A 176 0.95 26.17 8.37
N ARG A 177 0.72 27.47 8.13
CA ARG A 177 0.94 28.50 9.17
C ARG A 177 -0.13 28.41 10.25
N GLY A 178 0.28 28.44 11.50
CA GLY A 178 -0.64 28.45 12.64
C GLY A 178 -0.11 27.68 13.84
N SER A 179 -0.94 27.61 14.88
CA SER A 179 -0.63 26.91 16.12
C SER A 179 -0.72 25.41 15.97
N GLY A 180 0.07 24.68 16.73
CA GLY A 180 0.04 23.22 16.78
C GLY A 180 -1.23 22.67 17.41
N SER A 181 -1.34 21.35 17.38
CA SER A 181 -2.49 20.61 17.90
C SER A 181 -2.06 19.30 18.56
N THR A 182 -2.90 18.80 19.44
CA THR A 182 -2.73 17.49 20.09
C THR A 182 -4.07 16.77 20.06
N GLY A 183 -4.05 15.48 19.78
CA GLY A 183 -5.29 14.70 19.72
C GLY A 183 -5.03 13.20 19.62
N ALA A 184 -6.13 12.47 19.44
CA ALA A 184 -6.11 11.05 19.18
C ALA A 184 -7.23 10.65 18.22
N SER A 185 -7.05 9.53 17.53
CA SER A 185 -8.01 9.02 16.55
C SER A 185 -7.94 7.49 16.47
N VAL A 186 -9.07 6.87 16.14
CA VAL A 186 -9.18 5.45 15.78
C VAL A 186 -9.58 5.25 14.31
N ARG A 187 -9.67 6.35 13.56
CA ARG A 187 -10.20 6.35 12.18
C ARG A 187 -9.30 5.58 11.19
N GLN A 188 -8.02 5.43 11.52
CA GLN A 188 -7.06 4.67 10.71
C GLN A 188 -7.18 3.14 10.91
N THR A 189 -8.16 2.66 11.67
CA THR A 189 -8.51 1.25 11.79
C THR A 189 -8.87 0.69 10.42
N VAL A 190 -8.31 -0.48 10.07
CA VAL A 190 -8.54 -1.16 8.80
C VAL A 190 -9.27 -2.47 9.05
N LEU A 191 -10.33 -2.72 8.30
CA LEU A 191 -11.01 -4.02 8.23
C LEU A 191 -10.79 -4.63 6.85
N GLY A 192 -10.55 -5.92 6.82
CA GLY A 192 -10.28 -6.69 5.61
C GLY A 192 -11.19 -7.91 5.48
N PHE A 193 -11.52 -8.23 4.24
CA PHE A 193 -12.28 -9.42 3.86
C PHE A 193 -11.50 -10.09 2.73
N ASP A 194 -11.13 -11.36 2.92
CA ASP A 194 -10.41 -12.16 1.93
C ASP A 194 -11.27 -13.36 1.55
N ALA A 195 -11.52 -13.55 0.27
CA ALA A 195 -12.32 -14.65 -0.25
C ALA A 195 -11.54 -15.44 -1.30
N GLN A 196 -11.64 -16.76 -1.25
CA GLN A 196 -11.13 -17.63 -2.29
C GLN A 196 -12.32 -18.31 -2.95
N GLY A 197 -12.40 -18.24 -4.28
CA GLY A 197 -13.48 -18.80 -5.06
C GLY A 197 -13.11 -20.14 -5.70
N PRO A 198 -13.96 -20.62 -6.62
CA PRO A 198 -13.71 -21.85 -7.37
C PRO A 198 -12.53 -21.70 -8.33
N HIS A 199 -11.99 -22.83 -8.77
CA HIS A 199 -11.11 -22.85 -9.93
C HIS A 199 -11.92 -22.58 -11.20
N LEU A 200 -11.56 -21.52 -11.92
CA LEU A 200 -12.19 -21.11 -13.17
C LEU A 200 -11.14 -21.09 -14.27
N PHE A 201 -11.42 -21.73 -15.41
CA PHE A 201 -10.50 -21.77 -16.56
C PHE A 201 -9.07 -22.25 -16.22
N GLY A 202 -8.95 -23.15 -15.22
CA GLY A 202 -7.66 -23.63 -14.73
C GLY A 202 -6.92 -22.70 -13.77
N ALA A 203 -7.49 -21.53 -13.46
CA ALA A 203 -6.97 -20.57 -12.50
C ALA A 203 -7.68 -20.67 -11.14
N ARG A 204 -7.00 -20.24 -10.09
CA ARG A 204 -7.60 -19.97 -8.78
C ARG A 204 -8.25 -18.59 -8.81
N SER A 205 -9.53 -18.50 -8.47
CA SER A 205 -10.18 -17.19 -8.31
C SER A 205 -10.07 -16.68 -6.88
N TYR A 206 -9.89 -15.37 -6.73
CA TYR A 206 -9.79 -14.71 -5.44
C TYR A 206 -10.45 -13.34 -5.47
N ALA A 207 -10.81 -12.85 -4.29
CA ALA A 207 -11.20 -11.46 -4.10
C ALA A 207 -10.81 -11.02 -2.69
N ASP A 208 -10.41 -9.77 -2.55
CA ASP A 208 -10.20 -9.13 -1.26
C ASP A 208 -10.69 -7.70 -1.25
N LEU A 209 -10.96 -7.19 -0.05
CA LEU A 209 -11.48 -5.87 0.20
C LEU A 209 -10.86 -5.31 1.48
N ARG A 210 -10.44 -4.05 1.45
CA ARG A 210 -9.96 -3.34 2.63
C ARG A 210 -10.72 -2.02 2.76
N VAL A 211 -11.18 -1.73 3.97
CA VAL A 211 -11.88 -0.49 4.30
C VAL A 211 -11.26 0.14 5.54
N ASP A 212 -11.34 1.46 5.64
CA ASP A 212 -11.03 2.21 6.86
C ASP A 212 -12.16 3.18 7.23
N PHE A 213 -11.97 3.95 8.30
CA PHE A 213 -12.95 4.91 8.81
C PHE A 213 -12.50 6.36 8.61
N ASP A 214 -11.56 6.60 7.69
CA ASP A 214 -11.03 7.94 7.43
C ASP A 214 -11.71 8.66 6.27
N GLY A 215 -12.86 8.17 5.82
CA GLY A 215 -13.72 8.88 4.87
C GLY A 215 -14.11 10.25 5.42
N ALA A 216 -14.01 11.29 4.58
CA ALA A 216 -14.43 12.63 4.95
C ALA A 216 -15.96 12.72 4.95
N PRO A 217 -16.58 13.28 6.00
CA PRO A 217 -17.99 13.61 5.96
C PRO A 217 -18.23 14.69 4.89
N GLN A 218 -19.31 14.57 4.15
CA GLN A 218 -19.69 15.63 3.20
C GLN A 218 -19.93 16.94 3.95
N SER A 219 -19.34 18.04 3.48
CA SER A 219 -19.33 19.35 4.15
C SER A 219 -20.72 19.92 4.45
N ASN A 220 -21.73 19.56 3.69
CA ASN A 220 -23.12 19.99 3.85
C ASN A 220 -23.90 19.26 4.96
N VAL A 221 -23.40 18.17 5.51
CA VAL A 221 -24.03 17.44 6.63
C VAL A 221 -23.73 18.13 7.98
N TYR A 222 -22.72 18.98 8.05
CA TYR A 222 -22.24 19.60 9.30
C TYR A 222 -22.44 21.10 9.38
N THR A 223 -23.11 21.71 8.41
CA THR A 223 -23.24 23.16 8.29
C THR A 223 -24.18 23.72 9.29
N SER A 224 -24.42 23.52 10.38
CA SER A 224 -25.08 24.45 11.28
C SER A 224 -25.62 23.91 12.61
N SER A 225 -25.78 22.61 12.75
CA SER A 225 -26.50 22.11 13.92
C SER A 225 -25.69 21.19 14.82
N TYR A 226 -24.52 20.72 14.37
CA TYR A 226 -23.66 19.80 15.11
C TYR A 226 -22.22 20.26 15.14
N SER A 227 -21.98 21.41 15.72
CA SER A 227 -20.63 21.86 16.15
C SER A 227 -20.19 21.22 17.47
N GLY A 228 -20.84 20.15 17.87
CA GLY A 228 -20.57 19.48 19.13
C GLY A 228 -19.35 18.56 19.09
N PRO A 229 -19.00 17.93 20.23
CA PRO A 229 -17.83 17.05 20.40
C PRO A 229 -17.84 15.81 19.49
N TYR A 230 -18.88 15.56 18.71
CA TYR A 230 -19.00 14.44 17.80
C TYR A 230 -18.29 14.63 16.45
N SER A 231 -17.88 15.84 16.10
CA SER A 231 -17.21 16.11 14.81
C SER A 231 -15.87 15.40 14.67
N SER A 232 -15.13 15.23 15.77
CA SER A 232 -13.85 14.50 15.79
C SER A 232 -14.00 12.98 15.70
N ASN A 233 -15.17 12.46 16.10
CA ASN A 233 -15.48 11.03 16.06
C ASN A 233 -16.39 10.65 14.89
N ALA A 234 -16.80 11.62 14.07
CA ALA A 234 -17.52 11.35 12.83
C ALA A 234 -16.58 10.61 11.86
N ALA A 235 -16.80 9.33 11.73
CA ALA A 235 -16.03 8.45 10.87
C ALA A 235 -16.94 7.94 9.76
N MET A 236 -16.51 8.09 8.51
CA MET A 236 -17.17 7.46 7.36
C MET A 236 -16.33 6.31 6.86
N LEU A 237 -17.01 5.21 6.56
CA LEU A 237 -16.37 4.06 5.95
C LEU A 237 -15.85 4.46 4.55
N ARG A 238 -14.58 4.17 4.30
CA ARG A 238 -13.92 4.42 3.02
C ARG A 238 -13.38 3.11 2.46
N LEU A 239 -13.70 2.83 1.20
CA LEU A 239 -13.04 1.77 0.46
C LEU A 239 -11.59 2.20 0.17
N ARG A 240 -10.64 1.37 0.61
CA ARG A 240 -9.21 1.64 0.38
C ARG A 240 -8.71 0.88 -0.83
N THR A 241 -8.75 -0.44 -0.73
CA THR A 241 -8.31 -1.33 -1.79
C THR A 241 -9.33 -2.45 -1.98
N ALA A 242 -9.44 -2.91 -3.19
CA ALA A 242 -10.24 -4.07 -3.55
C ALA A 242 -9.58 -4.77 -4.72
N HIS A 243 -9.50 -6.08 -4.67
CA HIS A 243 -8.95 -6.88 -5.76
C HIS A 243 -9.88 -8.05 -6.03
N ALA A 244 -9.99 -8.41 -7.30
CA ALA A 244 -10.56 -9.69 -7.69
C ALA A 244 -9.87 -10.16 -8.96
N GLY A 245 -9.60 -11.45 -9.06
CA GLY A 245 -8.84 -11.95 -10.20
C GLY A 245 -8.77 -13.46 -10.32
N LEU A 246 -8.06 -13.86 -11.34
CA LEU A 246 -7.74 -15.23 -11.69
C LEU A 246 -6.22 -15.38 -11.68
N GLU A 247 -5.74 -16.34 -10.92
CA GLU A 247 -4.31 -16.64 -10.76
C GLU A 247 -4.00 -18.02 -11.32
N TRP A 248 -3.21 -18.05 -12.38
CA TRP A 248 -2.54 -19.22 -12.94
C TRP A 248 -1.12 -19.33 -12.35
N GLU A 249 -0.37 -20.34 -12.75
CA GLU A 249 0.98 -20.59 -12.24
C GLU A 249 1.95 -19.41 -12.42
N HIS A 250 1.85 -18.71 -13.57
CA HIS A 250 2.75 -17.60 -13.92
C HIS A 250 2.01 -16.35 -14.40
N THR A 251 0.69 -16.35 -14.38
CA THR A 251 -0.11 -15.25 -14.91
C THR A 251 -1.21 -14.89 -13.93
N ILE A 252 -1.42 -13.60 -13.71
CA ILE A 252 -2.55 -13.08 -12.95
C ILE A 252 -3.32 -12.12 -13.84
N ALA A 253 -4.63 -12.34 -13.97
CA ALA A 253 -5.55 -11.36 -14.55
C ALA A 253 -6.42 -10.81 -13.44
N TYR A 254 -6.51 -9.48 -13.33
CA TYR A 254 -7.20 -8.85 -12.22
C TYR A 254 -7.94 -7.58 -12.62
N PHE A 255 -8.89 -7.20 -11.78
CA PHE A 255 -9.35 -5.83 -11.63
C PHE A 255 -9.23 -5.44 -10.16
N SER A 256 -8.88 -4.19 -9.93
CA SER A 256 -8.58 -3.70 -8.59
C SER A 256 -8.95 -2.23 -8.42
N LEU A 257 -9.08 -1.84 -7.18
CA LEU A 257 -8.89 -0.48 -6.70
C LEU A 257 -7.63 -0.50 -5.86
N ASP A 258 -6.53 0.03 -6.37
CA ASP A 258 -5.25 0.04 -5.66
C ASP A 258 -4.34 1.16 -6.16
N ARG A 259 -3.15 1.24 -5.58
CA ARG A 259 -2.07 2.12 -6.03
C ARG A 259 -1.63 1.76 -7.44
N PRO A 260 -1.04 2.72 -8.17
CA PRO A 260 -0.47 2.43 -9.48
C PRO A 260 0.56 1.31 -9.42
N ILE A 261 0.55 0.40 -10.40
CA ILE A 261 1.46 -0.75 -10.46
C ILE A 261 2.94 -0.35 -10.55
N PHE A 262 3.23 0.85 -11.04
CA PHE A 262 4.58 1.40 -11.15
C PHE A 262 5.12 1.99 -9.83
N ASN A 263 4.35 1.95 -8.74
CA ASN A 263 4.78 2.34 -7.39
C ASN A 263 4.31 1.32 -6.34
N PRO A 264 4.87 0.09 -6.35
CA PRO A 264 4.36 -1.03 -5.56
C PRO A 264 4.59 -0.89 -4.05
N ASP A 265 5.63 -0.15 -3.65
CA ASP A 265 6.04 -0.02 -2.25
C ASP A 265 5.52 1.25 -1.58
N THR A 266 5.47 1.21 -0.25
CA THR A 266 5.21 2.38 0.60
C THR A 266 6.10 2.36 1.84
N PRO A 267 6.45 3.54 2.39
CA PRO A 267 7.16 3.62 3.66
C PRO A 267 6.35 3.02 4.81
N THR A 268 7.04 2.37 5.74
CA THR A 268 6.43 1.69 6.89
C THR A 268 6.06 2.69 7.98
N SER A 269 4.78 2.72 8.37
CA SER A 269 4.26 3.54 9.48
C SER A 269 3.03 2.91 10.11
N LEU A 270 2.83 3.08 11.42
CA LEU A 270 1.58 2.80 12.13
C LEU A 270 0.79 4.07 12.49
N THR A 271 1.33 5.24 12.24
CA THR A 271 0.64 6.52 12.48
C THR A 271 0.23 7.22 11.19
N ALA A 272 0.56 6.62 10.03
CA ALA A 272 0.17 7.05 8.70
C ALA A 272 -0.33 5.83 7.91
N VAL A 273 -1.49 5.31 8.30
CA VAL A 273 -2.13 4.15 7.68
C VAL A 273 -3.24 4.58 6.74
N ALA A 274 -4.09 5.50 7.16
CA ALA A 274 -5.20 6.01 6.34
C ALA A 274 -4.71 6.78 5.13
N GLU A 275 -3.71 7.63 5.29
CA GLU A 275 -2.90 8.16 4.22
C GLU A 275 -1.48 7.63 4.40
N PRO A 276 -0.90 6.99 3.39
CA PRO A 276 0.42 6.37 3.52
C PRO A 276 1.49 7.40 3.92
N ALA A 277 2.48 6.94 4.66
CA ALA A 277 3.63 7.79 4.97
C ALA A 277 4.25 8.35 3.69
N LEU A 278 4.70 9.60 3.74
CA LEU A 278 5.24 10.37 2.62
C LEU A 278 4.22 10.64 1.48
N ALA A 279 2.91 10.46 1.71
CA ALA A 279 1.89 10.95 0.78
C ALA A 279 2.11 12.43 0.50
N TRP A 280 2.02 12.85 -0.76
CA TRP A 280 2.29 14.22 -1.23
C TRP A 280 3.73 14.71 -0.95
N SER A 281 4.62 13.79 -0.63
CA SER A 281 6.05 14.04 -0.39
C SER A 281 6.90 12.98 -1.08
N GLY A 282 6.62 12.68 -2.35
CA GLY A 282 7.38 11.76 -3.18
C GLY A 282 6.87 10.32 -3.24
N ASN A 283 5.79 10.00 -2.54
CA ASN A 283 5.10 8.73 -2.66
C ASN A 283 3.84 8.91 -3.52
N LEU A 284 3.79 8.30 -4.70
CA LEU A 284 2.60 8.27 -5.57
C LEU A 284 1.66 7.18 -5.06
N TRP A 285 0.60 7.54 -4.36
CA TRP A 285 -0.10 6.64 -3.44
C TRP A 285 -1.59 6.45 -3.67
N THR A 286 -2.20 7.23 -4.55
CA THR A 286 -3.67 7.25 -4.72
C THR A 286 -4.21 5.90 -5.17
N TRP A 287 -5.38 5.52 -4.66
CA TRP A 287 -6.05 4.29 -5.05
C TRP A 287 -6.97 4.56 -6.24
N ASN A 288 -6.73 3.85 -7.32
CA ASN A 288 -7.40 4.05 -8.60
C ASN A 288 -8.00 2.72 -9.11
N PRO A 289 -9.17 2.74 -9.75
CA PRO A 289 -9.68 1.57 -10.45
C PRO A 289 -8.73 1.13 -11.57
N GLN A 290 -8.44 -0.16 -11.62
CA GLN A 290 -7.48 -0.74 -12.56
C GLN A 290 -8.00 -2.08 -13.08
N ALA A 291 -7.59 -2.46 -14.30
CA ALA A 291 -7.77 -3.80 -14.84
C ALA A 291 -6.52 -4.21 -15.60
N GLY A 292 -5.87 -5.28 -15.16
CA GLY A 292 -4.53 -5.60 -15.63
C GLY A 292 -4.21 -7.08 -15.73
N LEU A 293 -3.03 -7.31 -16.25
CA LEU A 293 -2.40 -8.62 -16.40
C LEU A 293 -0.98 -8.54 -15.86
N ARG A 294 -0.59 -9.53 -15.06
CA ARG A 294 0.78 -9.77 -14.62
C ARG A 294 1.28 -11.10 -15.14
N GLN A 295 2.50 -11.11 -15.67
CA GLN A 295 3.18 -12.30 -16.15
C GLN A 295 4.54 -12.41 -15.47
N ASP A 296 4.76 -13.52 -14.78
CA ASP A 296 6.03 -13.88 -14.17
C ASP A 296 6.79 -14.85 -15.10
N ILE A 297 7.98 -14.43 -15.53
CA ILE A 297 8.82 -15.20 -16.45
C ILE A 297 10.08 -15.61 -15.68
N PRO A 298 10.35 -16.93 -15.48
CA PRO A 298 11.60 -17.39 -14.90
C PRO A 298 12.80 -16.89 -15.72
N PHE A 299 13.62 -16.03 -15.11
CA PHE A 299 14.78 -15.43 -15.77
C PHE A 299 16.08 -16.17 -15.42
N SER A 300 16.20 -16.61 -14.17
CA SER A 300 17.31 -17.45 -13.68
C SER A 300 16.83 -18.31 -12.51
N SER A 301 17.69 -19.16 -11.96
CA SER A 301 17.38 -19.96 -10.76
C SER A 301 17.02 -19.10 -9.52
N SER A 302 17.43 -17.84 -9.50
CA SER A 302 17.24 -16.93 -8.36
C SER A 302 16.45 -15.66 -8.68
N ARG A 303 16.00 -15.46 -9.92
CA ARG A 303 15.32 -14.24 -10.38
C ARG A 303 14.21 -14.54 -11.38
N ASN A 304 13.09 -13.85 -11.22
CA ASN A 304 12.00 -13.80 -12.19
C ASN A 304 11.95 -12.41 -12.80
N LEU A 305 11.62 -12.34 -14.08
CA LEU A 305 11.21 -11.11 -14.74
C LEU A 305 9.68 -11.03 -14.63
N GLN A 306 9.20 -10.04 -13.92
CA GLN A 306 7.78 -9.74 -13.80
C GLN A 306 7.44 -8.63 -14.77
N LEU A 307 6.46 -8.88 -15.63
CA LEU A 307 5.88 -7.90 -16.55
C LEU A 307 4.44 -7.66 -16.15
N GLU A 308 4.07 -6.41 -15.97
CA GLU A 308 2.72 -6.03 -15.59
C GLU A 308 2.24 -4.87 -16.46
N GLY A 309 0.97 -4.91 -16.87
CA GLY A 309 0.32 -3.85 -17.62
C GLY A 309 -1.14 -3.76 -17.28
N ALA A 310 -1.65 -2.53 -17.13
CA ALA A 310 -3.03 -2.29 -16.76
C ALA A 310 -3.62 -1.07 -17.48
N LEU A 311 -4.94 -1.06 -17.55
CA LEU A 311 -5.76 0.14 -17.76
C LEU A 311 -6.08 0.71 -16.38
N ILE A 312 -5.99 2.03 -16.25
CA ILE A 312 -6.19 2.75 -14.98
C ILE A 312 -7.10 3.96 -15.21
N ASP A 313 -7.98 4.23 -14.23
CA ASP A 313 -8.83 5.42 -14.20
C ASP A 313 -8.38 6.31 -13.04
N VAL A 314 -7.65 7.37 -13.36
CA VAL A 314 -7.07 8.29 -12.37
C VAL A 314 -8.04 9.44 -12.11
N GLY A 315 -8.36 9.67 -10.83
CA GLY A 315 -9.17 10.82 -10.41
C GLY A 315 -8.43 12.16 -10.59
N ASP A 316 -9.19 13.25 -10.56
CA ASP A 316 -8.62 14.59 -10.59
C ASP A 316 -7.81 14.91 -9.32
N ALA A 317 -6.74 15.67 -9.47
CA ALA A 317 -5.99 16.22 -8.36
C ALA A 317 -6.87 17.10 -7.45
N PRO A 318 -6.64 17.12 -6.12
CA PRO A 318 -7.46 17.86 -5.17
C PRO A 318 -7.64 19.35 -5.47
N LEU A 319 -6.67 19.96 -6.14
CA LEU A 319 -6.68 21.38 -6.46
C LEU A 319 -6.79 21.70 -7.95
N SER A 320 -7.05 20.69 -8.77
CA SER A 320 -7.31 20.94 -10.20
C SER A 320 -8.55 21.79 -10.36
N PRO A 321 -8.52 22.84 -11.19
CA PRO A 321 -9.66 23.73 -11.39
C PRO A 321 -10.73 23.09 -12.29
N THR A 322 -11.21 21.91 -11.91
CA THR A 322 -12.20 21.12 -12.64
C THR A 322 -13.62 21.63 -12.46
N SER A 323 -13.90 22.40 -11.41
CA SER A 323 -15.22 22.89 -11.05
C SER A 323 -15.65 24.09 -11.90
N ILE A 324 -15.71 23.96 -13.20
CA ILE A 324 -16.45 24.91 -14.03
C ILE A 324 -17.96 24.63 -14.00
N TYR A 325 -18.40 23.63 -13.28
CA TYR A 325 -19.83 23.40 -13.02
C TYR A 325 -20.33 24.35 -11.91
N SER A 326 -20.34 25.64 -12.21
CA SER A 326 -21.11 26.63 -11.43
C SER A 326 -22.59 26.56 -11.84
N GLY A 327 -23.32 25.66 -11.27
CA GLY A 327 -24.74 25.59 -11.53
C GLY A 327 -25.28 24.21 -11.24
N ALA A 328 -26.02 24.12 -10.16
CA ALA A 328 -26.97 23.10 -9.79
C ALA A 328 -26.91 21.78 -10.54
N THR A 329 -26.29 20.78 -9.89
CA THR A 329 -26.40 19.36 -10.19
C THR A 329 -25.65 18.87 -11.44
N PRO A 330 -25.08 17.76 -11.42
CA PRO A 330 -25.34 16.55 -10.68
C PRO A 330 -24.29 16.25 -9.61
N ALA A 331 -24.58 15.29 -8.76
CA ALA A 331 -23.76 14.92 -7.61
C ALA A 331 -22.34 14.40 -7.96
N THR A 332 -22.07 14.11 -9.21
CA THR A 332 -20.77 13.66 -9.71
C THR A 332 -20.47 14.28 -11.07
N SER A 333 -19.42 15.11 -11.14
CA SER A 333 -18.87 15.52 -12.43
C SER A 333 -17.83 14.48 -12.84
N PRO A 334 -17.75 14.08 -14.13
CA PRO A 334 -16.69 13.20 -14.60
C PRO A 334 -15.33 13.86 -14.40
N SER A 335 -14.33 13.07 -14.03
CA SER A 335 -12.93 13.52 -13.93
C SER A 335 -12.41 13.99 -15.30
N SER A 336 -11.29 14.68 -15.31
CA SER A 336 -10.65 15.07 -16.58
C SER A 336 -10.18 13.86 -17.40
N ALA A 337 -9.80 12.77 -16.74
CA ALA A 337 -9.51 11.50 -17.39
C ALA A 337 -10.77 10.90 -18.04
N GLU A 338 -11.87 10.78 -17.30
CA GLU A 338 -13.15 10.27 -17.82
C GLU A 338 -13.68 11.13 -18.97
N GLN A 339 -13.52 12.46 -18.93
CA GLN A 339 -13.89 13.37 -20.01
C GLN A 339 -13.06 13.17 -21.28
N SER A 340 -11.85 12.62 -21.18
CA SER A 340 -11.05 12.26 -22.34
C SER A 340 -11.64 11.10 -23.13
N ARG A 341 -12.44 10.25 -22.50
CA ARG A 341 -13.03 9.00 -23.01
C ARG A 341 -12.00 7.92 -23.34
N TRP A 342 -10.79 8.04 -22.83
CA TRP A 342 -9.71 7.05 -22.95
C TRP A 342 -9.18 6.74 -21.57
N PRO A 343 -9.09 5.46 -21.18
CA PRO A 343 -8.44 5.09 -19.93
C PRO A 343 -6.96 5.44 -19.99
N GLY A 344 -6.36 5.68 -18.84
CA GLY A 344 -4.93 5.67 -18.70
C GLY A 344 -4.37 4.27 -18.93
N VAL A 345 -3.12 4.21 -19.31
CA VAL A 345 -2.37 2.94 -19.42
C VAL A 345 -1.15 3.01 -18.53
N GLU A 346 -0.87 1.93 -17.85
CA GLU A 346 0.32 1.79 -17.03
C GLU A 346 1.01 0.46 -17.31
N ALA A 347 2.33 0.44 -17.11
CA ALA A 347 3.14 -0.75 -17.27
C ALA A 347 4.33 -0.72 -16.31
N ARG A 348 4.76 -1.91 -15.87
CA ARG A 348 5.97 -2.10 -15.07
C ARG A 348 6.69 -3.38 -15.50
N ALA A 349 8.01 -3.32 -15.52
CA ALA A 349 8.88 -4.47 -15.67
C ALA A 349 9.85 -4.52 -14.49
N ALA A 350 9.91 -5.63 -13.77
CA ALA A 350 10.73 -5.79 -12.58
C ALA A 350 11.50 -7.11 -12.56
N LEU A 351 12.73 -7.06 -12.06
CA LEU A 351 13.48 -8.25 -11.67
C LEU A 351 13.20 -8.52 -10.19
N VAL A 352 12.57 -9.65 -9.89
CA VAL A 352 12.15 -10.04 -8.53
C VAL A 352 12.92 -11.29 -8.11
N GLY A 353 13.31 -11.39 -6.84
CA GLY A 353 13.96 -12.58 -6.29
C GLY A 353 13.05 -13.82 -6.40
N SER A 354 13.56 -14.92 -6.96
CA SER A 354 12.80 -16.18 -7.08
C SER A 354 12.45 -16.73 -5.70
N GLY A 355 11.19 -17.13 -5.53
CA GLY A 355 10.67 -17.68 -4.27
C GLY A 355 10.31 -16.64 -3.22
N SER A 356 10.45 -15.35 -3.53
CA SER A 356 9.96 -14.25 -2.71
C SER A 356 8.73 -13.63 -3.37
N ASN A 357 7.71 -13.34 -2.56
CA ASN A 357 6.62 -12.48 -2.99
C ASN A 357 7.16 -11.06 -3.13
N GLU A 358 6.62 -10.26 -4.05
CA GLU A 358 6.99 -8.87 -4.24
C GLU A 358 6.95 -8.06 -2.93
N GLU A 359 6.02 -8.38 -2.04
CA GLU A 359 5.90 -7.75 -0.72
C GLU A 359 7.07 -8.02 0.24
N ASN A 360 7.83 -9.10 0.06
CA ASN A 360 8.85 -9.55 1.01
C ASN A 360 10.23 -9.82 0.38
N GLY A 361 10.36 -9.71 -0.95
CA GLY A 361 11.58 -10.01 -1.69
C GLY A 361 12.33 -8.77 -2.14
N ASP A 362 13.58 -8.98 -2.57
CA ASP A 362 14.32 -7.95 -3.28
C ASP A 362 13.82 -7.83 -4.72
N HIS A 363 13.72 -6.60 -5.19
CA HIS A 363 13.34 -6.30 -6.56
C HIS A 363 13.97 -5.00 -7.05
N PHE A 364 14.00 -4.85 -8.36
CA PHE A 364 14.27 -3.61 -9.07
C PHE A 364 13.32 -3.50 -10.25
N GLY A 365 12.53 -2.44 -10.30
CA GLY A 365 11.51 -2.20 -11.31
C GLY A 365 11.69 -0.89 -12.05
N LEU A 366 11.20 -0.86 -13.28
CA LEU A 366 11.00 0.34 -14.09
C LEU A 366 9.55 0.35 -14.53
N GLY A 367 8.91 1.49 -14.39
CA GLY A 367 7.50 1.62 -14.71
C GLY A 367 7.17 2.94 -15.38
N GLY A 368 5.94 3.04 -15.83
CA GLY A 368 5.43 4.26 -16.44
C GLY A 368 3.92 4.23 -16.62
N TYR A 369 3.38 5.41 -16.82
CA TYR A 369 1.96 5.67 -17.02
C TYR A 369 1.78 6.76 -18.06
N PHE A 370 0.67 6.69 -18.78
CA PHE A 370 0.21 7.73 -19.69
C PHE A 370 -1.32 7.79 -19.72
N ALA A 371 -1.89 8.98 -19.63
CA ALA A 371 -3.32 9.21 -19.84
C ALA A 371 -3.57 10.55 -20.51
N PRO A 372 -4.44 10.61 -21.53
CA PRO A 372 -4.96 11.87 -22.02
C PRO A 372 -6.06 12.39 -21.10
N HIS A 373 -6.04 13.66 -20.79
CA HIS A 373 -7.03 14.36 -19.99
C HIS A 373 -7.76 15.41 -20.81
N ARG A 374 -9.05 15.62 -20.55
CA ARG A 374 -9.84 16.65 -21.18
C ARG A 374 -10.69 17.35 -20.12
N ILE A 375 -10.68 18.66 -20.16
CA ILE A 375 -11.50 19.47 -19.26
C ILE A 375 -12.66 20.09 -20.02
N GLN A 376 -13.65 20.56 -19.25
CA GLN A 376 -14.78 21.28 -19.82
C GLN A 376 -14.29 22.47 -20.68
N GLY A 377 -14.94 22.70 -21.82
CA GLY A 377 -14.52 23.68 -22.80
C GLY A 377 -13.57 23.13 -23.88
N GLY A 378 -13.29 21.82 -23.86
CA GLY A 378 -12.58 21.10 -24.92
C GLY A 378 -11.06 21.23 -24.89
N ARG A 379 -10.49 21.87 -23.87
CA ARG A 379 -9.04 21.90 -23.64
C ARG A 379 -8.56 20.52 -23.17
N SER A 380 -7.38 20.13 -23.55
CA SER A 380 -6.79 18.84 -23.18
C SER A 380 -5.35 19.01 -22.74
N PHE A 381 -4.88 18.09 -21.94
CA PHE A 381 -3.48 17.89 -21.57
C PHE A 381 -3.20 16.40 -21.44
N ASP A 382 -1.95 16.02 -21.48
CA ASP A 382 -1.54 14.65 -21.23
C ASP A 382 -0.90 14.57 -19.85
N SER A 383 -1.17 13.48 -19.12
CA SER A 383 -0.47 13.11 -17.91
C SER A 383 0.43 11.93 -18.20
N TRP A 384 1.66 11.95 -17.71
CA TRP A 384 2.58 10.84 -17.85
C TRP A 384 3.58 10.80 -16.70
N VAL A 385 4.05 9.58 -16.37
CA VAL A 385 5.16 9.40 -15.44
C VAL A 385 6.08 8.27 -15.90
N ALA A 386 7.37 8.44 -15.63
CA ALA A 386 8.37 7.38 -15.65
C ALA A 386 8.90 7.19 -14.24
N THR A 387 8.99 5.94 -13.79
CA THR A 387 9.41 5.57 -12.44
C THR A 387 10.53 4.54 -12.44
N ALA A 388 11.30 4.55 -11.35
CA ALA A 388 12.17 3.45 -10.99
C ALA A 388 11.99 3.16 -9.50
N ASP A 389 11.76 1.89 -9.16
CA ASP A 389 11.56 1.41 -7.79
C ASP A 389 12.52 0.28 -7.47
N ALA A 390 12.86 0.16 -6.19
CA ALA A 390 13.75 -0.89 -5.74
C ALA A 390 13.52 -1.23 -4.28
N ARG A 391 13.71 -2.52 -3.96
CA ARG A 391 13.87 -3.03 -2.60
C ARG A 391 15.08 -3.95 -2.58
N PHE A 392 16.00 -3.67 -1.69
CA PHE A 392 17.21 -4.47 -1.49
C PHE A 392 17.26 -5.00 -0.06
N LEU A 393 17.34 -6.32 0.06
CA LEU A 393 17.60 -6.99 1.33
C LEU A 393 19.09 -7.01 1.56
N LEU A 394 19.57 -6.27 2.53
CA LEU A 394 20.98 -6.11 2.85
C LEU A 394 21.38 -7.01 4.04
N PRO A 395 22.70 -7.29 4.24
CA PRO A 395 23.18 -7.95 5.46
C PRO A 395 22.71 -7.25 6.73
N ALA A 396 22.81 -7.94 7.88
CA ALA A 396 22.39 -7.44 9.19
C ALA A 396 20.89 -7.09 9.30
N ARG A 397 20.03 -7.76 8.52
CA ARG A 397 18.57 -7.55 8.50
C ARG A 397 18.14 -6.12 8.11
N LEU A 398 18.99 -5.44 7.35
CA LEU A 398 18.68 -4.15 6.76
C LEU A 398 17.88 -4.32 5.47
N GLU A 399 16.96 -3.41 5.22
CA GLU A 399 16.16 -3.33 4.00
C GLU A 399 16.17 -1.88 3.51
N LEU A 400 16.62 -1.67 2.28
CA LEU A 400 16.55 -0.39 1.59
C LEU A 400 15.44 -0.45 0.55
N THR A 401 14.44 0.43 0.65
CA THR A 401 13.31 0.49 -0.27
C THR A 401 13.10 1.92 -0.74
N GLY A 402 12.69 2.11 -1.97
CA GLY A 402 12.39 3.45 -2.48
C GLY A 402 11.90 3.46 -3.90
N SER A 403 11.38 4.62 -4.30
CA SER A 403 10.93 4.91 -5.66
C SER A 403 11.28 6.35 -6.03
N VAL A 404 11.62 6.57 -7.29
CA VAL A 404 11.85 7.90 -7.86
C VAL A 404 11.02 8.04 -9.13
N TYR A 405 10.59 9.27 -9.42
CA TYR A 405 9.78 9.54 -10.60
C TYR A 405 10.08 10.90 -11.23
N ARG A 406 9.71 11.00 -12.51
CA ARG A 406 9.64 12.22 -13.29
C ARG A 406 8.41 12.16 -14.17
N GLY A 407 7.62 13.23 -14.20
CA GLY A 407 6.41 13.23 -15.01
C GLY A 407 5.78 14.60 -15.21
N LEU A 408 4.55 14.59 -15.67
CA LEU A 408 3.72 15.76 -15.99
C LEU A 408 2.30 15.50 -15.47
N ALA A 409 1.70 16.46 -14.78
CA ALA A 409 0.32 16.39 -14.28
C ALA A 409 0.08 15.17 -13.36
N LEU A 410 0.82 15.07 -12.26
CA LEU A 410 0.82 13.92 -11.36
C LEU A 410 -0.06 14.11 -10.11
N GLY A 411 -0.84 15.17 -10.02
CA GLY A 411 -1.65 15.46 -8.84
C GLY A 411 -2.72 14.40 -8.55
N GLY A 412 -3.32 13.80 -9.57
CA GLY A 412 -4.25 12.69 -9.43
C GLY A 412 -3.60 11.41 -8.93
N LEU A 413 -2.28 11.26 -9.07
CA LEU A 413 -1.49 10.13 -8.60
C LEU A 413 -0.86 10.36 -7.21
N GLY A 414 -1.01 11.57 -6.62
CA GLY A 414 -0.45 11.90 -5.32
C GLY A 414 0.86 12.70 -5.36
N GLY A 415 1.20 13.28 -6.52
CA GLY A 415 2.31 14.20 -6.75
C GLY A 415 1.86 15.60 -7.15
N GLY A 416 2.71 16.34 -7.88
CA GLY A 416 2.40 17.63 -8.48
C GLY A 416 1.99 18.71 -7.49
N ALA A 417 2.41 18.62 -6.25
CA ALA A 417 2.00 19.52 -5.18
C ALA A 417 0.47 19.73 -5.17
N TYR A 418 -0.30 18.64 -5.21
CA TYR A 418 -1.79 18.57 -5.23
C TYR A 418 -2.46 19.08 -6.53
N LYS A 419 -1.72 19.30 -7.62
CA LYS A 419 -2.22 19.89 -8.86
C LYS A 419 -1.76 19.12 -10.08
N ASP A 420 -2.59 19.04 -11.10
CA ASP A 420 -2.22 18.54 -12.43
C ASP A 420 -1.87 19.70 -13.37
N PHE A 421 -2.63 20.78 -13.30
CA PHE A 421 -2.49 21.92 -14.19
C PHE A 421 -2.98 23.22 -13.54
N GLY A 422 -2.75 24.31 -14.20
CA GLY A 422 -3.36 25.61 -13.89
C GLY A 422 -3.54 26.45 -15.14
N TYR A 423 -4.11 27.65 -14.96
CA TYR A 423 -4.31 28.59 -16.04
C TYR A 423 -3.32 29.74 -15.95
N VAL A 424 -2.60 30.00 -17.03
CA VAL A 424 -1.70 31.14 -17.16
C VAL A 424 -2.42 32.26 -17.92
N ALA A 425 -2.48 33.44 -17.32
CA ALA A 425 -3.03 34.63 -17.98
C ALA A 425 -2.11 35.08 -19.13
N ASN A 426 -2.67 35.32 -20.30
CA ASN A 426 -1.93 35.92 -21.39
C ASN A 426 -1.64 37.39 -21.09
N THR A 427 -0.45 37.84 -21.46
CA THR A 427 0.00 39.23 -21.26
C THR A 427 -0.77 40.28 -22.09
N ASP A 428 -1.50 39.83 -23.09
CA ASP A 428 -2.33 40.67 -23.97
C ASP A 428 -3.79 40.76 -23.53
N GLY A 429 -4.14 40.15 -22.38
CA GLY A 429 -5.51 40.09 -21.87
C GLY A 429 -6.43 39.13 -22.61
N SER A 430 -5.90 38.32 -23.52
CA SER A 430 -6.65 37.27 -24.21
C SER A 430 -6.87 36.07 -23.30
N THR A 431 -7.53 35.03 -23.81
CA THR A 431 -7.92 33.84 -23.07
C THR A 431 -6.71 33.16 -22.39
N ASN A 432 -6.83 32.87 -21.10
CA ASN A 432 -5.84 32.09 -20.38
C ASN A 432 -5.57 30.76 -21.08
N TYR A 433 -4.31 30.34 -21.14
CA TYR A 433 -3.97 29.01 -21.62
C TYR A 433 -3.75 28.04 -20.45
N LEU A 434 -4.00 26.77 -20.71
CA LEU A 434 -3.77 25.70 -19.75
C LEU A 434 -2.29 25.34 -19.75
N ASN A 435 -1.70 25.22 -18.56
CA ASN A 435 -0.34 24.73 -18.35
C ASN A 435 -0.39 23.53 -17.41
N ALA A 436 -0.08 22.34 -17.94
CA ALA A 436 0.15 21.14 -17.12
C ALA A 436 1.48 21.27 -16.38
N LEU A 437 1.54 20.80 -15.15
CA LEU A 437 2.70 20.98 -14.28
C LEU A 437 3.69 19.83 -14.42
N ASP A 438 4.90 20.17 -14.71
CA ASP A 438 6.06 19.29 -14.60
C ASP A 438 6.37 18.98 -13.14
N ASP A 439 6.70 17.72 -12.87
CA ASP A 439 6.93 17.23 -11.52
C ASP A 439 8.05 16.18 -11.46
N ALA A 440 8.79 16.18 -10.36
CA ALA A 440 9.79 15.18 -10.05
C ALA A 440 9.82 14.91 -8.55
N GLY A 441 9.95 13.68 -8.17
CA GLY A 441 9.98 13.33 -6.78
C GLY A 441 10.45 11.91 -6.52
N GLY A 442 10.29 11.50 -5.28
CA GLY A 442 10.63 10.17 -4.86
C GLY A 442 10.82 10.06 -3.36
N TRP A 443 11.00 8.86 -2.91
CA TRP A 443 11.23 8.55 -1.51
C TRP A 443 12.20 7.37 -1.37
N ALA A 444 12.83 7.29 -0.19
CA ALA A 444 13.66 6.17 0.21
C ALA A 444 13.47 5.88 1.70
N GLN A 445 13.50 4.60 2.07
CA GLN A 445 13.43 4.11 3.44
C GLN A 445 14.56 3.14 3.72
N LEU A 446 15.18 3.29 4.87
CA LEU A 446 16.03 2.28 5.49
C LEU A 446 15.29 1.68 6.67
N LYS A 447 15.11 0.35 6.64
CA LYS A 447 14.50 -0.43 7.71
C LYS A 447 15.54 -1.36 8.30
N GLU A 448 15.61 -1.45 9.62
CA GLU A 448 16.43 -2.40 10.37
C GLU A 448 15.54 -3.25 11.27
N LYS A 449 15.56 -4.56 11.07
CA LYS A 449 14.90 -5.54 11.94
C LYS A 449 15.88 -5.99 13.03
N ILE A 450 15.98 -5.22 14.13
CA ILE A 450 16.85 -5.52 15.28
C ILE A 450 16.52 -6.91 15.84
N SER A 451 15.24 -7.24 15.93
CA SER A 451 14.75 -8.56 16.33
C SER A 451 13.42 -8.87 15.61
N ASN A 452 12.87 -10.06 15.83
CA ASN A 452 11.55 -10.42 15.31
C ASN A 452 10.43 -9.54 15.89
N ARG A 453 10.69 -8.82 17.00
CA ARG A 453 9.73 -7.98 17.71
C ARG A 453 10.02 -6.49 17.61
N LEU A 454 11.18 -6.08 17.15
CA LEU A 454 11.60 -4.68 17.14
C LEU A 454 12.20 -4.31 15.79
N GLU A 455 11.62 -3.30 15.16
CA GLU A 455 12.13 -2.73 13.92
C GLU A 455 12.26 -1.20 14.03
N LEU A 456 13.26 -0.67 13.37
CA LEU A 456 13.52 0.75 13.20
C LEU A 456 13.34 1.10 11.73
N ASN A 457 12.68 2.22 11.46
CA ASN A 457 12.50 2.73 10.10
C ASN A 457 12.90 4.20 10.07
N GLY A 458 13.64 4.59 9.04
CA GLY A 458 13.91 5.97 8.70
C GLY A 458 13.62 6.19 7.23
N ALA A 459 12.80 7.19 6.88
CA ALA A 459 12.46 7.47 5.49
C ALA A 459 12.47 8.97 5.21
N PHE A 460 12.77 9.32 3.97
CA PHE A 460 12.70 10.66 3.44
C PHE A 460 12.02 10.63 2.08
N GLY A 461 11.20 11.64 1.81
CA GLY A 461 10.57 11.81 0.51
C GLY A 461 10.37 13.27 0.17
N MET A 462 10.28 13.55 -1.12
CA MET A 462 10.12 14.88 -1.69
C MET A 462 9.30 14.81 -2.98
N ASP A 463 8.34 15.71 -3.10
CA ASP A 463 7.57 16.02 -4.30
C ASP A 463 7.90 17.46 -4.71
N ASP A 464 8.30 17.72 -5.95
CA ASP A 464 8.78 19.01 -6.42
C ASP A 464 8.18 19.35 -7.79
N ALA A 465 6.98 19.93 -7.78
CA ALA A 465 6.40 20.55 -8.96
C ALA A 465 7.21 21.83 -9.30
N PHE A 466 7.54 22.00 -10.56
CA PHE A 466 8.48 23.04 -10.99
C PHE A 466 8.02 24.44 -10.59
N ALA A 467 8.75 25.06 -9.67
CA ALA A 467 8.41 26.36 -9.08
C ALA A 467 8.22 27.49 -10.12
N SER A 468 8.89 27.41 -11.27
CA SER A 468 8.72 28.36 -12.39
C SER A 468 7.31 28.29 -12.98
N GLU A 469 6.75 27.09 -13.11
CA GLU A 469 5.41 26.87 -13.65
C GLU A 469 4.34 27.17 -12.60
N VAL A 470 4.56 26.73 -11.35
CA VAL A 470 3.66 27.06 -10.23
C VAL A 470 3.50 28.57 -10.06
N ARG A 471 4.58 29.37 -10.24
CA ARG A 471 4.48 30.85 -10.18
C ARG A 471 3.61 31.43 -11.30
N GLN A 472 3.54 30.81 -12.45
CA GLN A 472 2.74 31.30 -13.58
C GLN A 472 1.24 31.08 -13.36
N ILE A 473 0.87 30.00 -12.66
CA ILE A 473 -0.53 29.64 -12.43
C ILE A 473 -1.06 30.12 -11.07
N SER A 474 -0.21 30.62 -10.20
CA SER A 474 -0.53 30.99 -8.81
C SER A 474 -0.57 32.51 -8.64
N ALA A 475 -1.25 32.98 -7.59
CA ALA A 475 -1.31 34.39 -7.23
C ALA A 475 -0.64 34.63 -5.88
N THR A 476 -0.06 35.81 -5.69
CA THR A 476 0.64 36.20 -4.45
C THR A 476 -0.26 36.11 -3.20
N GLY A 477 -1.57 36.30 -3.35
CA GLY A 477 -2.58 36.14 -2.27
C GLY A 477 -3.20 34.75 -2.17
N GLY A 478 -2.73 33.77 -2.98
CA GLY A 478 -3.28 32.41 -2.98
C GLY A 478 -3.02 31.65 -1.68
N THR A 479 -3.79 30.58 -1.47
CA THR A 479 -3.62 29.66 -0.34
C THR A 479 -2.25 28.96 -0.40
N ILE A 480 -1.85 28.34 0.70
CA ILE A 480 -0.60 27.56 0.73
C ILE A 480 -0.64 26.42 -0.30
N TYR A 481 -1.75 25.75 -0.45
CA TYR A 481 -1.92 24.68 -1.45
C TYR A 481 -1.76 25.20 -2.88
N GLN A 482 -2.38 26.32 -3.23
CA GLN A 482 -2.27 26.91 -4.57
C GLN A 482 -0.83 27.30 -4.90
N ASN A 483 -0.11 27.84 -3.91
CA ASN A 483 1.25 28.33 -4.08
C ASN A 483 2.33 27.26 -3.81
N LEU A 484 1.96 26.07 -3.36
CA LEU A 484 2.90 24.99 -3.07
C LEU A 484 3.59 24.53 -4.35
N SER A 485 4.93 24.51 -4.34
CA SER A 485 5.72 23.88 -5.39
C SER A 485 6.44 22.63 -4.91
N ARG A 486 6.90 22.62 -3.66
CA ARG A 486 7.62 21.47 -3.13
C ARG A 486 7.14 21.14 -1.73
N ASN A 487 6.99 19.86 -1.48
CA ASN A 487 6.71 19.31 -0.16
C ASN A 487 7.69 18.20 0.15
N GLN A 488 8.26 18.22 1.34
CA GLN A 488 9.21 17.19 1.76
C GLN A 488 8.91 16.75 3.19
N THR A 489 9.14 15.47 3.43
CA THR A 489 8.90 14.87 4.74
C THR A 489 10.04 13.91 5.08
N PHE A 490 10.59 14.07 6.28
CA PHE A 490 11.43 13.08 6.94
C PHE A 490 10.58 12.37 7.99
N THR A 491 10.70 11.04 8.08
CA THR A 491 10.05 10.25 9.14
C THR A 491 11.01 9.24 9.72
N GLY A 492 10.90 9.03 11.02
CA GLY A 492 11.61 7.97 11.72
C GLY A 492 10.69 7.34 12.74
N ASN A 493 10.63 6.01 12.78
CA ASN A 493 9.79 5.30 13.74
C ASN A 493 10.45 4.05 14.31
N VAL A 494 9.96 3.67 15.47
CA VAL A 494 10.25 2.40 16.15
C VAL A 494 8.94 1.63 16.24
N ILE A 495 8.91 0.40 15.74
CA ILE A 495 7.75 -0.48 15.85
C ILE A 495 8.10 -1.68 16.72
N TYR A 496 7.34 -1.86 17.81
CA TYR A 496 7.50 -2.97 18.74
C TYR A 496 6.29 -3.91 18.67
N LYS A 497 6.54 -5.18 18.44
CA LYS A 497 5.56 -6.25 18.26
C LYS A 497 5.72 -7.26 19.41
N PRO A 498 5.16 -7.00 20.62
CA PRO A 498 5.30 -7.93 21.77
C PRO A 498 4.66 -9.29 21.50
N SER A 499 3.63 -9.34 20.65
CA SER A 499 2.96 -10.57 20.20
C SER A 499 2.57 -10.44 18.72
N LEU A 500 1.98 -11.49 18.16
CA LEU A 500 1.43 -11.49 16.79
C LEU A 500 0.26 -10.51 16.62
N TYR A 501 -0.44 -10.21 17.72
CA TYR A 501 -1.66 -9.43 17.73
C TYR A 501 -1.44 -7.96 18.11
N LEU A 502 -0.40 -7.65 18.88
CA LEU A 502 -0.17 -6.33 19.43
C LEU A 502 1.00 -5.65 18.73
N LEU A 503 0.78 -4.39 18.36
CA LEU A 503 1.78 -3.53 17.74
C LEU A 503 1.77 -2.17 18.46
N PHE A 504 2.97 -1.64 18.71
CA PHE A 504 3.15 -0.30 19.25
C PHE A 504 4.15 0.45 18.37
N SER A 505 3.94 1.74 18.17
CA SER A 505 4.87 2.59 17.43
C SER A 505 5.04 3.94 18.13
N LEU A 506 6.28 4.42 18.12
CA LEU A 506 6.62 5.81 18.34
C LEU A 506 7.21 6.33 17.03
N GLU A 507 6.63 7.42 16.50
CA GLU A 507 7.03 8.01 15.24
C GLU A 507 7.28 9.50 15.37
N TYR A 508 8.34 9.97 14.74
CA TYR A 508 8.63 11.37 14.53
C TYR A 508 8.57 11.67 13.03
N ARG A 509 7.88 12.76 12.66
CA ARG A 509 7.90 13.32 11.30
C ARG A 509 8.27 14.79 11.33
N HIS A 510 9.02 15.21 10.34
CA HIS A 510 9.27 16.60 10.02
C HIS A 510 8.75 16.88 8.63
N LEU A 511 7.67 17.67 8.56
CA LEU A 511 7.11 18.15 7.29
C LEU A 511 7.66 19.54 7.01
N GLU A 512 8.04 19.81 5.76
CA GLU A 512 8.43 21.13 5.30
C GLU A 512 7.84 21.41 3.91
N SER A 513 7.06 22.49 3.84
CA SER A 513 6.29 22.87 2.65
C SER A 513 6.79 24.20 2.11
N TYR A 514 7.04 24.28 0.81
CA TYR A 514 7.69 25.39 0.12
C TYR A 514 6.74 26.03 -0.90
N PRO A 515 6.03 27.10 -0.50
CA PRO A 515 5.23 27.89 -1.43
C PRO A 515 6.11 28.82 -2.25
N VAL A 516 5.69 29.12 -3.51
CA VAL A 516 6.49 29.94 -4.44
C VAL A 516 6.58 31.43 -4.09
N PHE A 517 5.67 31.99 -3.29
CA PHE A 517 5.62 33.42 -2.94
C PHE A 517 5.88 33.71 -1.46
N ASN A 518 6.08 32.69 -0.64
CA ASN A 518 6.28 32.83 0.80
C ASN A 518 7.48 32.00 1.25
N SER A 519 7.95 32.24 2.47
CA SER A 519 8.93 31.37 3.11
C SER A 519 8.33 29.98 3.37
N SER A 520 9.17 28.96 3.39
CA SER A 520 8.80 27.62 3.80
C SER A 520 8.13 27.59 5.18
N THR A 521 7.32 26.59 5.38
CA THR A 521 6.64 26.34 6.66
C THR A 521 6.93 24.90 7.06
N GLY A 522 7.43 24.70 8.29
CA GLY A 522 7.70 23.37 8.81
C GLY A 522 6.89 23.06 10.07
N SER A 523 6.55 21.79 10.26
CA SER A 523 5.92 21.26 11.47
C SER A 523 6.56 19.93 11.85
N ASN A 524 6.79 19.74 13.16
CA ASN A 524 7.18 18.45 13.70
C ASN A 524 5.95 17.74 14.24
N VAL A 525 5.85 16.46 13.96
CA VAL A 525 4.76 15.58 14.40
C VAL A 525 5.35 14.46 15.23
N ILE A 526 4.83 14.25 16.43
CA ILE A 526 5.13 13.10 17.26
C ILE A 526 3.88 12.24 17.29
N GLY A 527 3.97 11.03 16.80
CA GLY A 527 2.87 10.06 16.73
C GLY A 527 3.10 8.85 17.62
N LEU A 528 2.07 8.43 18.31
CA LEU A 528 2.02 7.16 19.04
C LEU A 528 0.95 6.28 18.38
N GLY A 529 1.31 5.06 18.00
CA GLY A 529 0.41 4.06 17.46
C GLY A 529 0.28 2.88 18.41
N ALA A 530 -0.94 2.41 18.67
CA ALA A 530 -1.21 1.16 19.34
C ALA A 530 -2.22 0.36 18.50
N GLY A 531 -1.83 -0.83 18.05
CA GLY A 531 -2.60 -1.65 17.15
C GLY A 531 -2.90 -3.03 17.71
N PHE A 532 -4.11 -3.53 17.44
CA PHE A 532 -4.50 -4.92 17.64
C PHE A 532 -4.86 -5.52 16.28
N LYS A 533 -4.10 -6.55 15.87
CA LYS A 533 -4.30 -7.28 14.62
C LYS A 533 -5.11 -8.56 14.90
N PHE A 534 -6.09 -8.86 14.06
CA PHE A 534 -6.91 -10.08 14.14
C PHE A 534 -7.19 -10.66 12.75
#